data_48e0b5fb6e2a752d71a4ecede3e45e2d
#
_entry.id   48e0b5fb6e2a752d71a4ecede3e45e2d
#
_cell.length_a   1.000
_cell.length_b   1.000
_cell.length_c   1.000
_cell.angle_alpha   90.00
_cell.angle_beta   90.00
_cell.angle_gamma   90.00
#
_symmetry.space_group_name_H-M   'P 1'
#
loop_
_entity.id
_entity.type
_entity.pdbx_description
1 polymer ?
#
loop_
_entity_poly.entity_id
_entity_poly.type
_entity_poly.pdbx_seq_one_letter_code
_entity_poly.pdbx_strand_id
1 'polypeptide(L)'
;RSGKAVIMSERCIDCGECIRICPHHAKRAKHDHLSMLEKFTYKIALPAPSLYGQFNNLDDQDYVLSGLKKLGFDDVMEVSGAAELVSEATRRLMDAGTLQRPVISSACPAVVRLIRVRFPDLCDHVLPLLSPMETAARIAKQQAMQKTGLPKEQIGCFFITPCPAKVTDIRMPIGIEKSEVDGAIAISEIFPQLSSRMDKLTPKDLESLSNSGIIGVSWATSGGESSALLKEKYLAADGIENVIRVLEEIEDERIGELDFIELNACSGGCVGGVLCVENPYVAIARLQRLRKYLPVSQNHLEKNKTVPEEMNWGSGLEFSNVLTLSEDISRAMEMMMEIDKVEAELPG
;
A
#
# COMPACT_ATOMS: atom_id res chain seq x y z
N ARG A 1 19.59 -17.38 -19.23
CA ARG A 1 20.26 -18.19 -20.29
C ARG A 1 20.53 -17.43 -21.60
N SER A 2 19.98 -16.22 -21.81
CA SER A 2 20.18 -15.39 -23.02
C SER A 2 20.85 -14.04 -22.73
N GLY A 3 21.46 -13.85 -21.55
CA GLY A 3 22.00 -12.57 -21.11
C GLY A 3 20.94 -11.53 -20.77
N LYS A 4 19.66 -11.92 -20.66
CA LYS A 4 18.54 -11.06 -20.28
C LYS A 4 17.90 -11.53 -18.99
N ALA A 5 17.67 -10.60 -18.06
CA ALA A 5 16.90 -10.88 -16.84
C ALA A 5 15.42 -11.08 -17.20
N VAL A 6 14.82 -12.16 -16.69
CA VAL A 6 13.39 -12.48 -16.86
C VAL A 6 12.75 -12.51 -15.49
N ILE A 7 11.55 -11.92 -15.36
CA ILE A 7 10.74 -11.97 -14.14
C ILE A 7 9.79 -13.17 -14.26
N MET A 8 9.84 -14.05 -13.29
CA MET A 8 8.84 -15.12 -13.11
C MET A 8 7.67 -14.54 -12.33
N SER A 9 6.56 -14.30 -13.01
CA SER A 9 5.42 -13.57 -12.46
C SER A 9 4.77 -14.26 -11.26
N GLU A 10 4.77 -15.59 -11.25
CA GLU A 10 4.23 -16.41 -10.16
C GLU A 10 5.03 -16.28 -8.84
N ARG A 11 6.33 -15.92 -8.95
CA ARG A 11 7.24 -15.71 -7.80
C ARG A 11 7.47 -14.24 -7.49
N CYS A 12 7.02 -13.34 -8.34
CA CYS A 12 7.20 -11.91 -8.17
C CYS A 12 6.22 -11.35 -7.14
N ILE A 13 6.74 -10.69 -6.12
CA ILE A 13 5.96 -10.00 -5.08
C ILE A 13 5.70 -8.52 -5.40
N ASP A 14 6.17 -8.03 -6.55
CA ASP A 14 6.05 -6.65 -7.02
C ASP A 14 6.63 -5.59 -6.07
N CYS A 15 7.63 -5.92 -5.25
CA CYS A 15 8.30 -4.98 -4.35
C CYS A 15 9.00 -3.81 -5.05
N GLY A 16 9.28 -3.93 -6.36
CA GLY A 16 9.94 -2.89 -7.15
C GLY A 16 11.47 -2.85 -7.02
N GLU A 17 12.10 -3.74 -6.25
CA GLU A 17 13.55 -3.70 -6.02
C GLU A 17 14.34 -3.85 -7.32
N CYS A 18 13.91 -4.73 -8.22
CA CYS A 18 14.54 -4.88 -9.56
C CYS A 18 14.49 -3.58 -10.41
N ILE A 19 13.57 -2.65 -10.12
CA ILE A 19 13.50 -1.34 -10.76
C ILE A 19 14.51 -0.40 -10.10
N ARG A 20 14.57 -0.42 -8.77
CA ARG A 20 15.42 0.44 -7.95
C ARG A 20 16.91 0.21 -8.20
N ILE A 21 17.33 -1.06 -8.16
CA ILE A 21 18.76 -1.44 -8.27
C ILE A 21 19.29 -1.47 -9.70
N CYS A 22 18.43 -1.43 -10.73
CA CYS A 22 18.86 -1.56 -12.12
C CYS A 22 19.58 -0.29 -12.62
N PRO A 23 20.91 -0.29 -12.82
CA PRO A 23 21.65 0.89 -13.24
C PRO A 23 21.30 1.35 -14.67
N HIS A 24 20.68 0.48 -15.45
CA HIS A 24 20.28 0.76 -16.84
C HIS A 24 18.80 1.15 -16.97
N HIS A 25 18.06 1.25 -15.85
CA HIS A 25 16.61 1.52 -15.86
C HIS A 25 15.82 0.64 -16.85
N ALA A 26 16.25 -0.62 -17.02
CA ALA A 26 15.69 -1.55 -18.00
C ALA A 26 14.34 -2.15 -17.59
N LYS A 27 13.95 -1.99 -16.33
CA LYS A 27 12.68 -2.44 -15.79
C LYS A 27 11.80 -1.24 -15.47
N ARG A 28 10.50 -1.39 -15.75
CA ARG A 28 9.47 -0.38 -15.43
C ARG A 28 8.26 -1.07 -14.84
N ALA A 29 7.62 -0.44 -13.88
CA ALA A 29 6.32 -0.86 -13.39
C ALA A 29 5.23 -0.53 -14.42
N LYS A 30 4.25 -1.41 -14.56
CA LYS A 30 3.03 -1.12 -15.32
C LYS A 30 2.05 -0.42 -14.37
N HIS A 31 1.41 0.62 -14.86
CA HIS A 31 0.34 1.36 -14.19
C HIS A 31 -0.64 1.86 -15.24
N ASP A 32 -1.77 2.40 -14.80
CA ASP A 32 -2.77 2.96 -15.69
C ASP A 32 -2.47 4.45 -15.98
N HIS A 33 -2.95 4.96 -17.12
CA HIS A 33 -2.76 6.33 -17.55
C HIS A 33 -4.00 7.20 -17.27
N LEU A 34 -3.81 8.52 -17.17
CA LEU A 34 -4.89 9.47 -16.94
C LEU A 34 -6.02 9.36 -18.00
N SER A 35 -5.72 8.93 -19.22
CA SER A 35 -6.75 8.68 -20.25
C SER A 35 -7.80 7.64 -19.84
N MET A 36 -7.51 6.80 -18.84
CA MET A 36 -8.48 5.85 -18.32
C MET A 36 -9.69 6.51 -17.65
N LEU A 37 -9.55 7.76 -17.20
CA LEU A 37 -10.65 8.56 -16.64
C LEU A 37 -11.84 8.71 -17.63
N GLU A 38 -11.56 8.74 -18.91
CA GLU A 38 -12.57 8.93 -19.97
C GLU A 38 -13.60 7.79 -20.03
N LYS A 39 -13.30 6.64 -19.44
CA LYS A 39 -14.21 5.47 -19.39
C LYS A 39 -15.36 5.62 -18.40
N PHE A 40 -15.28 6.59 -17.51
CA PHE A 40 -16.22 6.74 -16.40
C PHE A 40 -16.92 8.10 -16.47
N THR A 41 -18.19 8.10 -16.06
CA THR A 41 -19.01 9.32 -15.98
C THR A 41 -18.60 10.17 -14.78
N TYR A 42 -18.32 9.53 -13.64
CA TYR A 42 -17.88 10.18 -12.40
C TYR A 42 -16.55 9.57 -11.94
N LYS A 43 -15.55 10.40 -11.72
CA LYS A 43 -14.16 9.99 -11.47
C LYS A 43 -13.70 10.50 -10.12
N ILE A 44 -13.26 9.60 -9.28
CA ILE A 44 -12.82 9.88 -7.91
C ILE A 44 -11.32 9.59 -7.80
N ALA A 45 -10.54 10.57 -7.37
CA ALA A 45 -9.14 10.36 -7.03
C ALA A 45 -9.01 9.81 -5.62
N LEU A 46 -8.16 8.80 -5.45
CA LEU A 46 -7.78 8.21 -4.16
C LEU A 46 -6.28 8.47 -3.93
N PRO A 47 -5.87 9.65 -3.45
CA PRO A 47 -4.46 9.94 -3.22
C PRO A 47 -3.91 9.12 -2.07
N ALA A 48 -2.79 8.40 -2.31
CA ALA A 48 -2.00 7.81 -1.23
C ALA A 48 -1.41 8.92 -0.35
N PRO A 49 -1.32 8.75 0.97
CA PRO A 49 -0.73 9.76 1.85
C PRO A 49 0.73 10.10 1.50
N SER A 50 1.46 9.19 0.85
CA SER A 50 2.80 9.43 0.32
C SER A 50 2.87 10.52 -0.77
N LEU A 51 1.74 10.84 -1.43
CA LEU A 51 1.67 11.90 -2.43
C LEU A 51 2.00 13.28 -1.83
N TYR A 52 1.55 13.56 -0.60
CA TYR A 52 1.81 14.84 0.05
C TYR A 52 3.30 15.11 0.28
N GLY A 53 4.10 14.06 0.54
CA GLY A 53 5.54 14.18 0.71
C GLY A 53 6.32 14.51 -0.57
N GLN A 54 5.69 14.44 -1.74
CA GLN A 54 6.34 14.73 -3.03
C GLN A 54 6.50 16.23 -3.29
N PHE A 55 5.67 17.06 -2.65
CA PHE A 55 5.67 18.51 -2.90
C PHE A 55 6.49 19.26 -1.86
N ASN A 56 7.26 20.24 -2.34
CA ASN A 56 7.98 21.15 -1.47
C ASN A 56 7.03 22.24 -0.92
N ASN A 57 7.27 22.65 0.34
CA ASN A 57 6.50 23.72 0.98
C ASN A 57 4.96 23.51 0.99
N LEU A 58 4.53 22.27 1.10
CA LEU A 58 3.10 21.96 1.27
C LEU A 58 2.73 22.17 2.75
N ASP A 59 1.95 23.19 3.01
CA ASP A 59 1.45 23.53 4.35
C ASP A 59 -0.04 23.16 4.52
N ASP A 60 -0.74 22.87 3.41
CA ASP A 60 -2.16 22.50 3.38
C ASP A 60 -2.42 21.45 2.30
N GLN A 61 -3.08 20.35 2.68
CA GLN A 61 -3.44 19.25 1.79
C GLN A 61 -4.41 19.68 0.69
N ASP A 62 -5.24 20.69 0.95
CA ASP A 62 -6.26 21.15 0.01
C ASP A 62 -5.67 21.67 -1.31
N TYR A 63 -4.40 22.09 -1.35
CA TYR A 63 -3.71 22.40 -2.61
C TYR A 63 -3.58 21.16 -3.52
N VAL A 64 -3.20 20.03 -2.94
CA VAL A 64 -3.08 18.77 -3.70
C VAL A 64 -4.44 18.27 -4.14
N LEU A 65 -5.42 18.27 -3.22
CA LEU A 65 -6.77 17.76 -3.45
C LEU A 65 -7.53 18.61 -4.49
N SER A 66 -7.47 19.93 -4.37
CA SER A 66 -8.04 20.86 -5.37
C SER A 66 -7.31 20.73 -6.71
N GLY A 67 -5.98 20.53 -6.69
CA GLY A 67 -5.20 20.27 -7.89
C GLY A 67 -5.65 19.01 -8.64
N LEU A 68 -5.97 17.93 -7.93
CA LEU A 68 -6.52 16.71 -8.52
C LEU A 68 -7.86 16.96 -9.20
N LYS A 69 -8.76 17.73 -8.60
CA LYS A 69 -10.01 18.13 -9.25
C LYS A 69 -9.76 18.94 -10.55
N LYS A 70 -8.76 19.83 -10.55
CA LYS A 70 -8.36 20.58 -11.77
C LYS A 70 -7.72 19.69 -12.85
N LEU A 71 -7.32 18.46 -12.52
CA LEU A 71 -6.84 17.46 -13.49
C LEU A 71 -7.97 16.66 -14.15
N GLY A 72 -9.20 16.83 -13.70
CA GLY A 72 -10.37 16.18 -14.31
C GLY A 72 -11.03 15.12 -13.44
N PHE A 73 -10.66 15.01 -12.17
CA PHE A 73 -11.43 14.25 -11.20
C PHE A 73 -12.63 15.06 -10.72
N ASP A 74 -13.79 14.41 -10.60
CA ASP A 74 -15.02 15.03 -10.13
C ASP A 74 -15.06 15.13 -8.60
N ASP A 75 -14.39 14.18 -7.93
CA ASP A 75 -14.28 14.13 -6.47
C ASP A 75 -12.92 13.56 -6.02
N VAL A 76 -12.62 13.71 -4.73
CA VAL A 76 -11.40 13.18 -4.11
C VAL A 76 -11.76 12.58 -2.76
N MET A 77 -11.25 11.36 -2.49
CA MET A 77 -11.35 10.69 -1.20
C MET A 77 -9.95 10.37 -0.70
N GLU A 78 -9.55 10.96 0.41
CA GLU A 78 -8.24 10.71 1.00
C GLU A 78 -8.10 9.28 1.53
N VAL A 79 -7.10 8.54 1.04
CA VAL A 79 -6.77 7.21 1.59
C VAL A 79 -6.25 7.32 3.03
N SER A 80 -5.66 8.45 3.40
CA SER A 80 -5.29 8.76 4.78
C SER A 80 -6.48 8.79 5.75
N GLY A 81 -7.65 9.30 5.32
CA GLY A 81 -8.88 9.23 6.12
C GLY A 81 -9.33 7.79 6.38
N ALA A 82 -9.28 6.94 5.35
CA ALA A 82 -9.58 5.52 5.50
C ALA A 82 -8.53 4.78 6.36
N ALA A 83 -7.27 5.21 6.35
CA ALA A 83 -6.22 4.66 7.20
C ALA A 83 -6.52 4.88 8.70
N GLU A 84 -7.16 5.98 9.06
CA GLU A 84 -7.63 6.22 10.43
C GLU A 84 -8.68 5.20 10.86
N LEU A 85 -9.64 4.89 9.97
CA LEU A 85 -10.67 3.88 10.20
C LEU A 85 -10.07 2.48 10.34
N VAL A 86 -9.12 2.12 9.46
CA VAL A 86 -8.42 0.84 9.52
C VAL A 86 -7.60 0.72 10.80
N SER A 87 -6.90 1.80 11.23
CA SER A 87 -6.18 1.81 12.52
C SER A 87 -7.10 1.55 13.70
N GLU A 88 -8.30 2.15 13.70
CA GLU A 88 -9.27 1.90 14.76
C GLU A 88 -9.85 0.49 14.71
N ALA A 89 -10.14 -0.04 13.49
CA ALA A 89 -10.58 -1.42 13.30
C ALA A 89 -9.53 -2.41 13.82
N THR A 90 -8.26 -2.20 13.49
CA THR A 90 -7.13 -3.03 13.97
C THR A 90 -7.08 -3.04 15.50
N ARG A 91 -7.16 -1.87 16.15
CA ARG A 91 -7.19 -1.79 17.62
C ARG A 91 -8.32 -2.62 18.21
N ARG A 92 -9.54 -2.50 17.65
CA ARG A 92 -10.72 -3.23 18.14
C ARG A 92 -10.55 -4.75 17.99
N LEU A 93 -10.03 -5.22 16.86
CA LEU A 93 -9.76 -6.65 16.64
C LEU A 93 -8.68 -7.18 17.58
N MET A 94 -7.61 -6.42 17.78
CA MET A 94 -6.54 -6.80 18.72
C MET A 94 -7.05 -6.85 20.16
N ASP A 95 -7.90 -5.90 20.57
CA ASP A 95 -8.49 -5.85 21.91
C ASP A 95 -9.50 -6.99 22.14
N ALA A 96 -10.16 -7.47 21.08
CA ALA A 96 -11.04 -8.64 21.13
C ALA A 96 -10.27 -9.96 21.40
N GLY A 97 -8.96 -9.98 21.15
CA GLY A 97 -8.08 -11.13 21.46
C GLY A 97 -8.30 -12.35 20.58
N THR A 98 -8.93 -12.20 19.41
CA THR A 98 -9.24 -13.31 18.47
C THR A 98 -8.15 -13.55 17.44
N LEU A 99 -7.19 -12.64 17.31
CA LEU A 99 -6.11 -12.72 16.31
C LEU A 99 -4.90 -13.47 16.89
N GLN A 100 -4.23 -14.25 16.03
CA GLN A 100 -2.96 -14.88 16.34
C GLN A 100 -1.86 -13.83 16.47
N ARG A 101 -1.07 -13.88 17.56
CA ARG A 101 0.02 -12.93 17.80
C ARG A 101 1.39 -13.54 17.47
N PRO A 102 2.35 -12.71 17.05
CA PRO A 102 2.20 -11.28 16.69
C PRO A 102 1.32 -11.09 15.46
N VAL A 103 0.47 -10.05 15.47
CA VAL A 103 -0.35 -9.71 14.29
C VAL A 103 0.51 -8.98 13.27
N ILE A 104 0.55 -9.47 12.04
CA ILE A 104 1.31 -8.85 10.93
C ILE A 104 0.36 -7.99 10.09
N SER A 105 0.77 -6.75 9.81
CA SER A 105 0.00 -5.83 8.97
C SER A 105 -0.24 -6.39 7.56
N SER A 106 -1.46 -6.24 7.06
CA SER A 106 -1.85 -6.57 5.67
C SER A 106 -1.73 -5.37 4.70
N ALA A 107 -1.28 -4.21 5.17
CA ALA A 107 -1.28 -2.97 4.39
C ALA A 107 -0.35 -2.99 3.16
N CYS A 108 0.79 -3.68 3.26
CA CYS A 108 1.76 -3.80 2.17
C CYS A 108 1.53 -5.08 1.35
N PRO A 109 0.96 -5.03 0.13
CA PRO A 109 0.67 -6.24 -0.63
C PRO A 109 1.92 -6.98 -1.11
N ALA A 110 3.08 -6.32 -1.21
CA ALA A 110 4.34 -7.00 -1.48
C ALA A 110 4.75 -7.93 -0.32
N VAL A 111 4.56 -7.48 0.92
CA VAL A 111 4.83 -8.29 2.12
C VAL A 111 3.83 -9.43 2.24
N VAL A 112 2.52 -9.17 2.05
CA VAL A 112 1.50 -10.22 2.08
C VAL A 112 1.77 -11.30 1.02
N ARG A 113 2.19 -10.91 -0.19
CA ARG A 113 2.60 -11.86 -1.23
C ARG A 113 3.88 -12.61 -0.87
N LEU A 114 4.83 -11.97 -0.20
CA LEU A 114 6.06 -12.62 0.28
C LEU A 114 5.72 -13.70 1.31
N ILE A 115 4.88 -13.37 2.30
CA ILE A 115 4.42 -14.35 3.31
C ILE A 115 3.74 -15.52 2.61
N ARG A 116 2.81 -15.24 1.71
CA ARG A 116 2.06 -16.24 0.97
C ARG A 116 2.92 -17.22 0.18
N VAL A 117 4.08 -16.81 -0.33
CA VAL A 117 4.92 -17.67 -1.18
C VAL A 117 6.11 -18.27 -0.43
N ARG A 118 6.49 -17.76 0.73
CA ARG A 118 7.71 -18.19 1.42
C ARG A 118 7.51 -18.59 2.88
N PHE A 119 6.52 -18.05 3.59
CA PHE A 119 6.34 -18.21 5.03
C PHE A 119 4.95 -18.77 5.36
N PRO A 120 4.70 -20.09 5.11
CA PRO A 120 3.38 -20.69 5.26
C PRO A 120 2.82 -20.55 6.68
N ASP A 121 3.68 -20.71 7.71
CA ASP A 121 3.29 -20.68 9.10
C ASP A 121 2.88 -19.29 9.60
N LEU A 122 3.20 -18.24 8.83
CA LEU A 122 2.84 -16.86 9.13
C LEU A 122 1.56 -16.39 8.44
N CYS A 123 0.92 -17.21 7.62
CA CYS A 123 -0.31 -16.81 6.92
C CYS A 123 -1.43 -16.45 7.90
N ASP A 124 -1.59 -17.20 8.99
CA ASP A 124 -2.63 -16.97 10.00
C ASP A 124 -2.33 -15.76 10.92
N HIS A 125 -1.11 -15.25 10.89
CA HIS A 125 -0.72 -14.03 11.60
C HIS A 125 -1.10 -12.74 10.86
N VAL A 126 -1.41 -12.83 9.56
CA VAL A 126 -1.72 -11.65 8.75
C VAL A 126 -3.10 -11.10 9.10
N LEU A 127 -3.15 -9.81 9.42
CA LEU A 127 -4.38 -9.09 9.77
C LEU A 127 -5.42 -9.20 8.63
N PRO A 128 -6.60 -9.80 8.86
CA PRO A 128 -7.60 -10.02 7.80
C PRO A 128 -8.48 -8.79 7.54
N LEU A 129 -7.85 -7.62 7.43
CA LEU A 129 -8.53 -6.36 7.12
C LEU A 129 -8.16 -5.85 5.73
N LEU A 130 -9.12 -5.17 5.11
CA LEU A 130 -8.90 -4.42 3.87
C LEU A 130 -7.86 -3.32 4.08
N SER A 131 -7.06 -3.10 3.05
CA SER A 131 -6.13 -1.97 3.05
C SER A 131 -6.90 -0.63 3.06
N PRO A 132 -6.28 0.46 3.55
CA PRO A 132 -6.89 1.80 3.47
C PRO A 132 -7.32 2.21 2.06
N MET A 133 -6.59 1.78 1.02
CA MET A 133 -6.94 2.02 -0.38
C MET A 133 -8.30 1.41 -0.74
N GLU A 134 -8.50 0.14 -0.40
CA GLU A 134 -9.73 -0.58 -0.71
C GLU A 134 -10.91 -0.05 0.12
N THR A 135 -10.67 0.25 1.40
CA THR A 135 -11.66 0.88 2.28
C THR A 135 -12.09 2.25 1.75
N ALA A 136 -11.14 3.10 1.32
CA ALA A 136 -11.44 4.39 0.71
C ALA A 136 -12.28 4.25 -0.57
N ALA A 137 -11.94 3.29 -1.44
CA ALA A 137 -12.66 3.05 -2.69
C ALA A 137 -14.12 2.65 -2.44
N ARG A 138 -14.37 1.74 -1.48
CA ARG A 138 -15.72 1.31 -1.09
C ARG A 138 -16.56 2.49 -0.59
N ILE A 139 -16.01 3.25 0.34
CA ILE A 139 -16.70 4.43 0.89
C ILE A 139 -16.96 5.45 -0.21
N ALA A 140 -15.96 5.76 -1.04
CA ALA A 140 -16.06 6.74 -2.12
C ALA A 140 -17.15 6.37 -3.13
N LYS A 141 -17.19 5.11 -3.59
CA LYS A 141 -18.24 4.65 -4.52
C LYS A 141 -19.62 4.72 -3.90
N GLN A 142 -19.77 4.28 -2.65
CA GLN A 142 -21.05 4.35 -1.95
C GLN A 142 -21.56 5.78 -1.82
N GLN A 143 -20.69 6.70 -1.42
CA GLN A 143 -21.05 8.13 -1.31
C GLN A 143 -21.38 8.74 -2.68
N ALA A 144 -20.61 8.41 -3.72
CA ALA A 144 -20.86 8.91 -5.06
C ALA A 144 -22.18 8.40 -5.65
N MET A 145 -22.53 7.12 -5.44
CA MET A 145 -23.84 6.57 -5.82
C MET A 145 -24.98 7.32 -5.16
N GLN A 146 -24.87 7.61 -3.85
CA GLN A 146 -25.88 8.38 -3.12
C GLN A 146 -25.97 9.84 -3.60
N LYS A 147 -24.82 10.47 -3.88
CA LYS A 147 -24.72 11.87 -4.30
C LYS A 147 -25.22 12.10 -5.72
N THR A 148 -24.91 11.17 -6.63
CA THR A 148 -25.12 11.37 -8.08
C THR A 148 -26.31 10.59 -8.63
N GLY A 149 -26.74 9.54 -7.96
CA GLY A 149 -27.72 8.58 -8.48
C GLY A 149 -27.18 7.68 -9.60
N LEU A 150 -25.89 7.76 -9.92
CA LEU A 150 -25.28 6.94 -10.97
C LEU A 150 -25.10 5.48 -10.50
N PRO A 151 -25.21 4.50 -11.41
CA PRO A 151 -24.89 3.12 -11.10
C PRO A 151 -23.38 2.98 -10.88
N LYS A 152 -22.99 1.96 -10.10
CA LYS A 152 -21.61 1.72 -9.65
C LYS A 152 -20.62 1.65 -10.82
N GLU A 153 -21.00 1.08 -11.93
CA GLU A 153 -20.17 0.85 -13.13
C GLU A 153 -19.80 2.16 -13.86
N GLN A 154 -20.53 3.22 -13.60
CA GLN A 154 -20.25 4.56 -14.17
C GLN A 154 -19.36 5.41 -13.26
N ILE A 155 -19.06 4.93 -12.05
CA ILE A 155 -18.22 5.60 -11.06
C ILE A 155 -16.86 4.91 -11.03
N GLY A 156 -15.80 5.64 -11.41
CA GLY A 156 -14.42 5.15 -11.37
C GLY A 156 -13.64 5.70 -10.19
N CYS A 157 -13.02 4.81 -9.43
CA CYS A 157 -12.08 5.13 -8.37
C CYS A 157 -10.65 4.87 -8.83
N PHE A 158 -9.77 5.88 -8.73
CA PHE A 158 -8.41 5.84 -9.24
C PHE A 158 -7.41 6.08 -8.12
N PHE A 159 -6.65 5.05 -7.77
CA PHE A 159 -5.61 5.16 -6.74
C PHE A 159 -4.36 5.84 -7.31
N ILE A 160 -3.92 6.92 -6.68
CA ILE A 160 -2.66 7.59 -7.01
C ILE A 160 -1.55 6.91 -6.22
N THR A 161 -0.84 6.00 -6.90
CA THR A 161 -0.03 4.96 -6.25
C THR A 161 1.47 5.27 -6.20
N PRO A 162 2.13 4.99 -5.04
CA PRO A 162 3.60 5.01 -4.92
C PRO A 162 4.27 3.71 -5.42
N CYS A 163 3.52 2.60 -5.61
CA CYS A 163 4.16 1.30 -5.79
C CYS A 163 3.44 0.37 -6.77
N PRO A 164 4.21 -0.53 -7.43
CA PRO A 164 3.67 -1.51 -8.37
C PRO A 164 2.87 -2.63 -7.69
N ALA A 165 3.18 -2.97 -6.43
CA ALA A 165 2.44 -4.01 -5.71
C ALA A 165 0.96 -3.65 -5.54
N LYS A 166 0.63 -2.37 -5.34
CA LYS A 166 -0.76 -1.91 -5.31
C LYS A 166 -1.44 -1.99 -6.67
N VAL A 167 -0.70 -1.78 -7.78
CA VAL A 167 -1.25 -1.99 -9.13
C VAL A 167 -1.66 -3.45 -9.33
N THR A 168 -0.81 -4.38 -8.90
CA THR A 168 -1.12 -5.81 -8.95
C THR A 168 -2.24 -6.19 -7.98
N ASP A 169 -2.27 -5.61 -6.79
CA ASP A 169 -3.29 -5.85 -5.78
C ASP A 169 -4.71 -5.46 -6.27
N ILE A 170 -4.83 -4.37 -7.00
CA ILE A 170 -6.08 -3.94 -7.64
C ILE A 170 -6.55 -4.95 -8.69
N ARG A 171 -5.63 -5.52 -9.47
CA ARG A 171 -5.94 -6.45 -10.57
C ARG A 171 -6.14 -7.88 -10.14
N MET A 172 -5.43 -8.29 -9.11
CA MET A 172 -5.43 -9.62 -8.51
C MET A 172 -5.39 -9.48 -6.98
N PRO A 173 -6.49 -9.07 -6.37
CA PRO A 173 -6.53 -8.79 -4.95
C PRO A 173 -6.37 -10.06 -4.11
N ILE A 174 -5.92 -9.88 -2.86
CA ILE A 174 -5.82 -10.93 -1.86
C ILE A 174 -6.90 -10.69 -0.81
N GLY A 175 -7.58 -11.78 -0.39
CA GLY A 175 -8.62 -11.74 0.63
C GLY A 175 -10.00 -11.26 0.15
N ILE A 176 -10.10 -10.78 -1.09
CA ILE A 176 -11.37 -10.36 -1.72
C ILE A 176 -11.42 -10.82 -3.18
N GLU A 177 -12.62 -11.02 -3.70
CA GLU A 177 -12.83 -11.49 -5.08
C GLU A 177 -12.47 -10.41 -6.11
N LYS A 178 -12.84 -9.15 -5.85
CA LYS A 178 -12.63 -8.03 -6.76
C LYS A 178 -12.40 -6.74 -5.99
N SER A 179 -11.44 -5.94 -6.45
CA SER A 179 -11.19 -4.60 -5.93
C SER A 179 -12.28 -3.61 -6.37
N GLU A 180 -12.57 -2.64 -5.52
CA GLU A 180 -13.40 -1.48 -5.83
C GLU A 180 -12.62 -0.35 -6.51
N VAL A 181 -11.31 -0.49 -6.62
CA VAL A 181 -10.45 0.46 -7.35
C VAL A 181 -10.42 0.07 -8.83
N ASP A 182 -10.74 1.01 -9.72
CA ASP A 182 -10.84 0.75 -11.15
C ASP A 182 -9.54 1.00 -11.90
N GLY A 183 -8.63 1.79 -11.32
CA GLY A 183 -7.33 2.07 -11.93
C GLY A 183 -6.29 2.56 -10.93
N ALA A 184 -5.02 2.37 -11.28
CA ALA A 184 -3.87 2.79 -10.50
C ALA A 184 -2.95 3.68 -11.33
N ILE A 185 -2.89 4.96 -11.01
CA ILE A 185 -2.07 5.97 -11.69
C ILE A 185 -0.83 6.23 -10.85
N ALA A 186 0.36 6.12 -11.45
CA ALA A 186 1.60 6.35 -10.73
C ALA A 186 1.75 7.80 -10.28
N ILE A 187 2.27 8.02 -9.07
CA ILE A 187 2.63 9.36 -8.60
C ILE A 187 3.56 10.05 -9.62
N SER A 188 4.57 9.33 -10.13
CA SER A 188 5.52 9.87 -11.11
C SER A 188 4.87 10.30 -12.44
N GLU A 189 3.74 9.70 -12.83
CA GLU A 189 3.01 10.11 -14.03
C GLU A 189 2.19 11.36 -13.80
N ILE A 190 1.48 11.44 -12.66
CA ILE A 190 0.58 12.55 -12.38
C ILE A 190 1.32 13.79 -11.89
N PHE A 191 2.48 13.64 -11.24
CA PHE A 191 3.20 14.70 -10.55
C PHE A 191 3.48 15.95 -11.39
N PRO A 192 4.00 15.85 -12.65
CA PRO A 192 4.29 17.06 -13.43
C PRO A 192 3.03 17.88 -13.76
N GLN A 193 1.94 17.19 -14.07
CA GLN A 193 0.67 17.83 -14.39
C GLN A 193 0.01 18.42 -13.14
N LEU A 194 0.04 17.69 -12.03
CA LEU A 194 -0.51 18.12 -10.75
C LEU A 194 0.23 19.32 -10.20
N SER A 195 1.58 19.31 -10.19
CA SER A 195 2.39 20.44 -9.77
C SER A 195 2.06 21.70 -10.58
N SER A 196 1.99 21.58 -11.92
CA SER A 196 1.60 22.70 -12.79
C SER A 196 0.19 23.24 -12.52
N ARG A 197 -0.73 22.41 -12.03
CA ARG A 197 -2.07 22.89 -11.65
C ARG A 197 -2.03 23.57 -10.29
N MET A 198 -1.31 22.98 -9.32
CA MET A 198 -1.15 23.54 -7.97
C MET A 198 -0.50 24.92 -8.02
N ASP A 199 0.53 25.12 -8.83
CA ASP A 199 1.21 26.42 -8.99
C ASP A 199 0.28 27.56 -9.46
N LYS A 200 -0.86 27.23 -10.04
CA LYS A 200 -1.87 28.18 -10.54
C LYS A 200 -3.01 28.42 -9.56
N LEU A 201 -3.09 27.63 -8.47
CA LEU A 201 -4.14 27.80 -7.47
C LEU A 201 -3.85 29.01 -6.58
N THR A 202 -4.88 29.78 -6.36
CA THR A 202 -4.90 30.84 -5.35
C THR A 202 -5.70 30.37 -4.13
N PRO A 203 -5.59 30.98 -2.95
CA PRO A 203 -6.41 30.62 -1.80
C PRO A 203 -7.92 30.64 -2.05
N LYS A 204 -8.37 31.38 -3.06
CA LYS A 204 -9.80 31.42 -3.45
C LYS A 204 -10.25 30.23 -4.28
N ASP A 205 -9.29 29.49 -4.87
CA ASP A 205 -9.55 28.31 -5.69
C ASP A 205 -9.55 27.03 -4.88
N LEU A 206 -9.13 27.10 -3.61
CA LEU A 206 -9.09 25.96 -2.72
C LEU A 206 -10.49 25.58 -2.26
N GLU A 207 -10.78 24.29 -2.38
CA GLU A 207 -11.95 23.67 -1.76
C GLU A 207 -11.49 23.00 -0.45
N SER A 208 -12.29 23.10 0.62
CA SER A 208 -12.03 22.38 1.86
C SER A 208 -12.39 20.91 1.68
N LEU A 209 -11.43 20.13 1.25
CA LEU A 209 -11.56 18.71 0.89
C LEU A 209 -10.85 17.80 1.89
N SER A 210 -9.82 18.33 2.57
CA SER A 210 -9.01 17.55 3.50
C SER A 210 -9.84 17.06 4.69
N ASN A 211 -9.78 15.77 4.93
CA ASN A 211 -10.51 15.07 5.98
C ASN A 211 -9.66 13.97 6.61
N SER A 212 -8.38 14.27 6.85
CA SER A 212 -7.49 13.34 7.55
C SER A 212 -6.54 14.05 8.49
N GLY A 213 -6.12 13.35 9.52
CA GLY A 213 -5.22 13.85 10.55
C GLY A 213 -3.84 13.20 10.51
N ILE A 214 -3.09 13.43 11.60
CA ILE A 214 -1.73 12.92 11.78
C ILE A 214 -1.68 11.40 11.63
N ILE A 215 -2.64 10.68 12.22
CA ILE A 215 -2.71 9.22 12.17
C ILE A 215 -2.73 8.76 10.70
N GLY A 216 -3.67 9.26 9.91
CA GLY A 216 -3.84 8.86 8.52
C GLY A 216 -2.64 9.20 7.63
N VAL A 217 -2.11 10.42 7.74
CA VAL A 217 -0.97 10.87 6.95
C VAL A 217 0.32 10.12 7.32
N SER A 218 0.46 9.71 8.59
CA SER A 218 1.63 8.97 9.07
C SER A 218 1.78 7.59 8.43
N TRP A 219 0.73 6.98 7.91
CA TRP A 219 0.78 5.70 7.18
C TRP A 219 1.68 5.73 5.93
N ALA A 220 2.06 6.91 5.47
CA ALA A 220 3.02 7.05 4.38
C ALA A 220 4.44 6.62 4.75
N THR A 221 4.77 6.60 6.04
CA THR A 221 6.12 6.36 6.56
C THR A 221 6.16 5.10 7.42
N SER A 222 7.31 4.43 7.45
CA SER A 222 7.52 3.29 8.34
C SER A 222 7.28 3.66 9.81
N GLY A 223 6.60 2.79 10.54
CA GLY A 223 6.17 3.01 11.92
C GLY A 223 4.88 3.83 12.06
N GLY A 224 4.31 4.34 10.96
CA GLY A 224 3.11 5.16 11.00
C GLY A 224 1.85 4.38 11.37
N GLU A 225 1.69 3.19 10.84
CA GLU A 225 0.60 2.28 11.18
C GLU A 225 0.71 1.81 12.63
N SER A 226 1.90 1.32 13.02
CA SER A 226 2.16 0.83 14.38
C SER A 226 1.91 1.89 15.44
N SER A 227 2.38 3.12 15.21
CA SER A 227 2.16 4.25 16.13
C SER A 227 0.68 4.59 16.31
N ALA A 228 -0.12 4.40 15.24
CA ALA A 228 -1.56 4.65 15.28
C ALA A 228 -2.31 3.65 16.17
N LEU A 229 -1.73 2.50 16.49
CA LEU A 229 -2.37 1.48 17.33
C LEU A 229 -2.31 1.81 18.83
N LEU A 230 -1.47 2.76 19.23
CA LEU A 230 -1.32 3.17 20.64
C LEU A 230 -0.97 1.99 21.57
N LYS A 231 -0.20 1.04 21.08
CA LYS A 231 0.34 -0.14 21.80
C LYS A 231 1.83 0.04 22.00
N GLU A 232 2.39 -0.64 23.01
CA GLU A 232 3.82 -0.54 23.33
C GLU A 232 4.65 -1.64 22.68
N LYS A 233 4.06 -2.85 22.54
CA LYS A 233 4.75 -4.04 22.03
C LYS A 233 4.57 -4.17 20.51
N TYR A 234 5.24 -3.32 19.75
CA TYR A 234 5.24 -3.42 18.29
C TYR A 234 6.64 -3.34 17.71
N LEU A 235 6.77 -3.82 16.47
CA LEU A 235 7.95 -3.68 15.65
C LEU A 235 7.54 -3.08 14.30
N ALA A 236 8.33 -2.14 13.80
CA ALA A 236 8.20 -1.65 12.43
C ALA A 236 9.52 -1.86 11.69
N ALA A 237 9.47 -2.51 10.53
CA ALA A 237 10.63 -2.73 9.68
C ALA A 237 10.32 -2.35 8.23
N ASP A 238 11.33 -1.81 7.55
CA ASP A 238 11.22 -1.39 6.17
C ASP A 238 12.44 -1.81 5.33
N GLY A 239 12.23 -1.87 4.01
CA GLY A 239 13.19 -2.45 3.07
C GLY A 239 13.07 -3.96 3.00
N ILE A 240 12.91 -4.51 1.77
CA ILE A 240 12.55 -5.90 1.57
C ILE A 240 13.53 -6.90 2.21
N GLU A 241 14.82 -6.59 2.23
CA GLU A 241 15.83 -7.45 2.86
C GLU A 241 15.66 -7.51 4.39
N ASN A 242 15.39 -6.38 5.04
CA ASN A 242 15.11 -6.33 6.47
C ASN A 242 13.80 -7.03 6.80
N VAL A 243 12.78 -6.83 5.96
CA VAL A 243 11.48 -7.51 6.09
C VAL A 243 11.64 -9.03 6.06
N ILE A 244 12.45 -9.56 5.11
CA ILE A 244 12.73 -11.00 5.03
C ILE A 244 13.37 -11.49 6.33
N ARG A 245 14.40 -10.80 6.83
CA ARG A 245 15.07 -11.18 8.10
C ARG A 245 14.13 -11.16 9.29
N VAL A 246 13.25 -10.15 9.39
CA VAL A 246 12.25 -10.09 10.47
C VAL A 246 11.26 -11.26 10.36
N LEU A 247 10.80 -11.61 9.15
CA LEU A 247 9.91 -12.76 8.96
C LEU A 247 10.59 -14.09 9.35
N GLU A 248 11.87 -14.26 9.03
CA GLU A 248 12.68 -15.41 9.45
C GLU A 248 12.83 -15.48 10.99
N GLU A 249 13.05 -14.34 11.66
CA GLU A 249 13.10 -14.30 13.13
C GLU A 249 11.75 -14.62 13.79
N ILE A 250 10.63 -14.27 13.14
CA ILE A 250 9.29 -14.63 13.63
C ILE A 250 9.06 -16.14 13.46
N GLU A 251 9.36 -16.69 12.28
CA GLU A 251 9.20 -18.12 11.97
C GLU A 251 10.04 -19.00 12.90
N ASP A 252 11.24 -18.53 13.25
CA ASP A 252 12.14 -19.20 14.20
C ASP A 252 11.82 -18.92 15.68
N GLU A 253 10.71 -18.23 16.00
CA GLU A 253 10.26 -17.86 17.35
C GLU A 253 11.30 -17.05 18.17
N ARG A 254 12.20 -16.29 17.49
CA ARG A 254 13.30 -15.54 18.14
C ARG A 254 12.98 -14.09 18.49
N ILE A 255 11.83 -13.57 18.05
CA ILE A 255 11.55 -12.13 18.13
C ILE A 255 10.96 -11.66 19.47
N GLY A 256 10.67 -12.58 20.40
CA GLY A 256 10.07 -12.28 21.69
C GLY A 256 8.58 -11.92 21.61
N GLU A 257 8.04 -11.40 22.72
CA GLU A 257 6.60 -11.07 22.80
C GLU A 257 6.30 -9.74 22.13
N LEU A 258 5.68 -9.78 20.94
CA LEU A 258 5.14 -8.63 20.23
C LEU A 258 3.63 -8.78 20.03
N ASP A 259 2.93 -7.67 20.06
CA ASP A 259 1.50 -7.61 19.74
C ASP A 259 1.27 -7.37 18.24
N PHE A 260 2.06 -6.49 17.63
CA PHE A 260 1.87 -6.07 16.25
C PHE A 260 3.19 -5.85 15.51
N ILE A 261 3.20 -6.18 14.22
CA ILE A 261 4.37 -6.01 13.34
C ILE A 261 3.93 -5.30 12.05
N GLU A 262 4.52 -4.13 11.83
CA GLU A 262 4.40 -3.37 10.59
C GLU A 262 5.59 -3.67 9.68
N LEU A 263 5.32 -4.15 8.47
CA LEU A 263 6.36 -4.49 7.49
C LEU A 263 6.12 -3.74 6.18
N ASN A 264 7.10 -2.97 5.75
CA ASN A 264 7.07 -2.21 4.52
C ASN A 264 8.18 -2.68 3.56
N ALA A 265 7.83 -3.11 2.35
CA ALA A 265 8.83 -3.55 1.36
C ALA A 265 9.77 -2.43 0.88
N CYS A 266 9.34 -1.16 1.01
CA CYS A 266 10.12 0.00 0.57
C CYS A 266 10.79 0.70 1.76
N SER A 267 12.06 1.12 1.60
CA SER A 267 12.78 1.86 2.64
C SER A 267 12.12 3.21 2.94
N GLY A 268 11.89 3.46 4.23
CA GLY A 268 11.18 4.63 4.73
C GLY A 268 9.65 4.53 4.67
N GLY A 269 9.09 3.37 4.26
CA GLY A 269 7.65 3.16 4.06
C GLY A 269 7.20 3.49 2.64
N CYS A 270 5.92 3.78 2.45
CA CYS A 270 5.31 4.01 1.13
C CYS A 270 5.92 5.22 0.37
N VAL A 271 6.46 6.21 1.06
CA VAL A 271 7.20 7.34 0.44
C VAL A 271 8.44 6.89 -0.33
N GLY A 272 8.99 5.71 -0.02
CA GLY A 272 10.10 5.08 -0.75
C GLY A 272 9.69 4.22 -1.94
N GLY A 273 8.43 4.20 -2.31
CA GLY A 273 7.94 3.44 -3.46
C GLY A 273 8.57 3.88 -4.78
N VAL A 274 8.82 2.92 -5.68
CA VAL A 274 9.52 3.18 -6.96
C VAL A 274 8.72 4.01 -7.97
N LEU A 275 7.46 4.30 -7.68
CA LEU A 275 6.61 5.21 -8.47
C LEU A 275 6.50 6.62 -7.83
N CYS A 276 7.20 6.88 -6.74
CA CYS A 276 7.43 8.23 -6.20
C CYS A 276 8.46 8.99 -7.01
N VAL A 277 8.51 10.31 -6.84
CA VAL A 277 9.47 11.20 -7.52
C VAL A 277 10.54 11.76 -6.58
N GLU A 278 10.20 11.90 -5.29
CA GLU A 278 11.09 12.51 -4.31
C GLU A 278 11.91 11.45 -3.56
N ASN A 279 13.06 11.86 -3.05
CA ASN A 279 13.83 11.04 -2.13
C ASN A 279 13.01 10.71 -0.87
N PRO A 280 12.96 9.44 -0.42
CA PRO A 280 12.10 9.04 0.71
C PRO A 280 12.39 9.83 1.99
N TYR A 281 13.62 10.11 2.32
CA TYR A 281 13.98 10.85 3.54
C TYR A 281 13.58 12.33 3.47
N VAL A 282 13.66 12.93 2.27
CA VAL A 282 13.14 14.29 2.03
C VAL A 282 11.61 14.29 2.15
N ALA A 283 10.93 13.30 1.57
CA ALA A 283 9.48 13.14 1.67
C ALA A 283 9.03 12.97 3.12
N ILE A 284 9.75 12.17 3.93
CA ILE A 284 9.50 12.02 5.37
C ILE A 284 9.59 13.36 6.09
N ALA A 285 10.64 14.14 5.84
CA ALA A 285 10.82 15.44 6.47
C ALA A 285 9.71 16.44 6.10
N ARG A 286 9.22 16.40 4.84
CA ARG A 286 8.09 17.21 4.38
C ARG A 286 6.79 16.80 5.08
N LEU A 287 6.52 15.50 5.20
CA LEU A 287 5.35 15.00 5.92
C LEU A 287 5.39 15.35 7.41
N GLN A 288 6.57 15.30 8.05
CA GLN A 288 6.74 15.73 9.43
C GLN A 288 6.40 17.22 9.62
N ARG A 289 6.71 18.06 8.63
CA ARG A 289 6.34 19.48 8.64
C ARG A 289 4.81 19.63 8.48
N LEU A 290 4.22 18.99 7.48
CA LEU A 290 2.77 19.04 7.22
C LEU A 290 1.95 18.60 8.45
N ARG A 291 2.34 17.51 9.11
CA ARG A 291 1.65 16.97 10.30
C ARG A 291 1.53 17.94 11.46
N LYS A 292 2.38 18.96 11.56
CA LYS A 292 2.31 19.95 12.65
C LYS A 292 1.00 20.74 12.65
N TYR A 293 0.33 20.83 11.53
CA TYR A 293 -0.89 21.62 11.34
C TYR A 293 -2.16 20.77 11.30
N LEU A 294 -2.02 19.44 11.40
CA LEU A 294 -3.14 18.52 11.29
C LEU A 294 -3.69 18.14 12.67
N PRO A 295 -5.01 17.87 12.78
CA PRO A 295 -5.57 17.23 13.96
C PRO A 295 -5.02 15.81 14.12
N VAL A 296 -5.22 15.20 15.29
CA VAL A 296 -4.71 13.82 15.52
C VAL A 296 -5.41 12.84 14.60
N SER A 297 -6.73 12.88 14.53
CA SER A 297 -7.59 12.05 13.66
C SER A 297 -8.91 12.79 13.41
N GLN A 298 -9.51 12.54 12.25
CA GLN A 298 -10.82 13.08 11.89
C GLN A 298 -11.87 12.00 11.62
N ASN A 299 -11.43 10.76 11.36
CA ASN A 299 -12.32 9.66 11.00
C ASN A 299 -12.34 8.60 12.08
N HIS A 300 -13.54 8.20 12.48
CA HIS A 300 -13.78 7.24 13.55
C HIS A 300 -14.87 6.25 13.17
N LEU A 301 -14.72 5.02 13.59
CA LEU A 301 -15.79 4.04 13.54
C LEU A 301 -16.87 4.37 14.59
N GLU A 302 -18.11 3.95 14.32
CA GLU A 302 -19.20 4.17 15.28
C GLU A 302 -18.86 3.61 16.66
N LYS A 303 -19.13 4.42 17.69
CA LYS A 303 -18.83 4.03 19.08
C LYS A 303 -19.62 2.78 19.47
N ASN A 304 -18.95 1.89 20.20
CA ASN A 304 -19.54 0.65 20.76
C ASN A 304 -20.06 -0.37 19.72
N LYS A 305 -19.70 -0.24 18.45
CA LYS A 305 -19.98 -1.25 17.43
C LYS A 305 -18.75 -2.10 17.13
N THR A 306 -19.00 -3.32 16.70
CA THR A 306 -17.96 -4.21 16.15
C THR A 306 -17.36 -3.59 14.89
N VAL A 307 -16.22 -4.12 14.44
CA VAL A 307 -15.64 -3.75 13.14
C VAL A 307 -16.66 -4.10 12.05
N PRO A 308 -16.97 -3.17 11.11
CA PRO A 308 -17.88 -3.46 10.02
C PRO A 308 -17.39 -4.66 9.20
N GLU A 309 -18.29 -5.60 8.87
CA GLU A 309 -17.94 -6.80 8.10
C GLU A 309 -17.32 -6.46 6.73
N GLU A 310 -17.78 -5.39 6.12
CA GLU A 310 -17.24 -4.88 4.85
C GLU A 310 -15.76 -4.45 4.92
N MET A 311 -15.19 -4.29 6.10
CA MET A 311 -13.76 -4.01 6.28
C MET A 311 -12.91 -5.28 6.36
N ASN A 312 -13.51 -6.45 6.53
CA ASN A 312 -12.80 -7.71 6.65
C ASN A 312 -12.51 -8.34 5.28
N TRP A 313 -11.50 -9.18 5.22
CA TRP A 313 -11.31 -10.09 4.09
C TRP A 313 -12.45 -11.12 4.06
N GLY A 314 -12.88 -11.49 2.85
CA GLY A 314 -13.87 -12.55 2.65
C GLY A 314 -13.28 -13.97 2.74
N SER A 315 -11.96 -14.11 2.67
CA SER A 315 -11.22 -15.37 2.79
C SER A 315 -9.91 -15.17 3.55
N GLY A 316 -9.39 -16.22 4.17
CA GLY A 316 -8.06 -16.23 4.77
C GLY A 316 -6.95 -16.12 3.73
N LEU A 317 -5.73 -15.89 4.20
CA LEU A 317 -4.52 -15.94 3.37
C LEU A 317 -4.11 -17.40 3.15
N GLU A 318 -4.10 -17.83 1.89
CA GLU A 318 -3.67 -19.18 1.53
C GLU A 318 -2.22 -19.19 1.05
N PHE A 319 -1.45 -20.17 1.51
CA PHE A 319 -0.08 -20.40 1.05
C PHE A 319 -0.08 -20.76 -0.44
N SER A 320 0.85 -20.15 -1.19
CA SER A 320 1.05 -20.40 -2.62
C SER A 320 2.33 -21.18 -2.85
N ASN A 321 2.20 -22.45 -3.17
CA ASN A 321 3.27 -23.44 -3.29
C ASN A 321 4.19 -23.24 -4.53
N VAL A 322 4.53 -22.00 -4.86
CA VAL A 322 5.32 -21.68 -6.08
C VAL A 322 6.84 -21.73 -5.88
N LEU A 323 7.29 -21.75 -4.61
CA LEU A 323 8.72 -21.82 -4.27
C LEU A 323 9.17 -23.22 -3.84
N THR A 324 8.25 -24.15 -3.59
CA THR A 324 8.62 -25.50 -3.20
C THR A 324 9.30 -26.25 -4.35
N LEU A 325 10.29 -27.05 -3.99
CA LEU A 325 10.89 -28.01 -4.89
C LEU A 325 9.83 -29.06 -5.28
N SER A 326 10.01 -29.70 -6.42
CA SER A 326 9.07 -30.75 -6.90
C SER A 326 8.85 -31.82 -5.84
N GLU A 327 7.63 -32.37 -5.73
CA GLU A 327 7.32 -33.56 -4.92
C GLU A 327 8.09 -34.81 -5.41
N ASP A 328 8.51 -34.82 -6.68
CA ASP A 328 9.43 -35.79 -7.22
C ASP A 328 10.85 -35.48 -6.73
N ILE A 329 11.40 -36.40 -5.90
CA ILE A 329 12.72 -36.28 -5.28
C ILE A 329 13.83 -36.13 -6.33
N SER A 330 13.74 -36.83 -7.46
CA SER A 330 14.75 -36.75 -8.52
C SER A 330 14.79 -35.38 -9.13
N ARG A 331 13.61 -34.79 -9.39
CA ARG A 331 13.48 -33.43 -9.95
C ARG A 331 13.86 -32.36 -8.94
N ALA A 332 13.56 -32.58 -7.67
CA ALA A 332 13.99 -31.69 -6.59
C ALA A 332 15.51 -31.64 -6.48
N MET A 333 16.18 -32.80 -6.55
CA MET A 333 17.65 -32.89 -6.56
C MET A 333 18.29 -32.23 -7.79
N GLU A 334 17.69 -32.38 -8.97
CA GLU A 334 18.16 -31.68 -10.19
C GLU A 334 18.05 -30.16 -10.03
N MET A 335 16.96 -29.67 -9.46
CA MET A 335 16.76 -28.24 -9.19
C MET A 335 17.79 -27.70 -8.18
N MET A 336 18.09 -28.45 -7.12
CA MET A 336 19.13 -28.09 -6.14
C MET A 336 20.51 -28.04 -6.79
N MET A 337 20.86 -29.02 -7.61
CA MET A 337 22.16 -29.06 -8.35
C MET A 337 22.27 -27.90 -9.36
N GLU A 338 21.16 -27.44 -9.94
CA GLU A 338 21.16 -26.25 -10.81
C GLU A 338 21.39 -24.97 -10.02
N ILE A 339 20.84 -24.86 -8.78
CA ILE A 339 21.06 -23.71 -7.88
C ILE A 339 22.53 -23.64 -7.47
N ASP A 340 23.12 -24.74 -7.03
CA ASP A 340 24.53 -24.83 -6.64
C ASP A 340 25.49 -24.44 -7.78
N LYS A 341 25.15 -24.81 -9.01
CA LYS A 341 25.93 -24.39 -10.20
C LYS A 341 25.87 -22.91 -10.46
N VAL A 342 24.71 -22.29 -10.25
CA VAL A 342 24.54 -20.84 -10.43
C VAL A 342 25.32 -20.07 -9.37
N GLU A 343 25.31 -20.53 -8.11
CA GLU A 343 26.09 -19.91 -7.03
C GLU A 343 27.61 -20.02 -7.27
N ALA A 344 28.08 -21.14 -7.82
CA ALA A 344 29.48 -21.33 -8.13
C ALA A 344 29.99 -20.48 -9.33
N GLU A 345 29.08 -19.99 -10.19
CA GLU A 345 29.39 -19.14 -11.34
C GLU A 345 29.28 -17.63 -11.06
N LEU A 346 28.83 -17.23 -9.85
CA LEU A 346 28.80 -15.83 -9.46
C LEU A 346 30.19 -15.36 -9.06
N PRO A 347 30.75 -14.31 -9.67
CA PRO A 347 32.02 -13.74 -9.22
C PRO A 347 31.84 -13.15 -7.82
N GLY A 348 32.70 -13.57 -6.90
CA GLY A 348 32.74 -13.10 -5.51
C GLY A 348 33.05 -11.61 -5.38
#